data_e8a866838159a66f245c376d6fec2e76
#
_entry.id   e8a866838159a66f245c376d6fec2e76
#
_cell.length_a   1.000
_cell.length_b   1.000
_cell.length_c   1.000
_cell.angle_alpha   90.00
_cell.angle_beta   90.00
_cell.angle_gamma   90.00
#
_symmetry.space_group_name_H-M   'P 1'
#
loop_
_entity.id
_entity.type
_entity.pdbx_description
1 polymer ?
#
loop_
_entity_poly.entity_id
_entity_poly.type
_entity_poly.pdbx_seq_one_letter_code
_entity_poly.pdbx_strand_id
1 'polypeptide(L)'
;MALKKIIVSVTNDLTCDQRVDRVCRTLSGMGFGVLLAGRRLPGSLPPGHRPYATLRMHLLFRKGPLFYAEYNLRLFFLLLNRQPDLLLANDLDTLAANRLAGKILRIPVIYDSHEYFTEVPELTHRPRVKKTWEWLEKRVVPGVAAAYTVCQSIAD
;
A
#
# COMPACT_ATOMS: atom_id res chain seq x y z
N MET A 1 -23.43 -13.11 8.73
CA MET A 1 -22.95 -11.79 8.28
C MET A 1 -21.81 -12.00 7.30
N ALA A 2 -21.81 -11.31 6.16
CA ALA A 2 -20.68 -11.37 5.23
C ALA A 2 -19.44 -10.76 5.89
N LEU A 3 -18.27 -11.39 5.71
CA LEU A 3 -17.00 -10.85 6.19
C LEU A 3 -16.70 -9.52 5.49
N LYS A 4 -16.39 -8.47 6.27
CA LYS A 4 -15.88 -7.22 5.69
C LYS A 4 -14.54 -7.47 5.04
N LYS A 5 -14.38 -6.97 3.82
CA LYS A 5 -13.20 -7.17 2.97
C LYS A 5 -12.23 -6.01 3.12
N ILE A 6 -10.97 -6.31 3.43
CA ILE A 6 -9.88 -5.33 3.51
C ILE A 6 -8.86 -5.67 2.43
N ILE A 7 -8.47 -4.68 1.63
CA ILE A 7 -7.30 -4.81 0.76
C ILE A 7 -6.14 -4.01 1.36
N VAL A 8 -5.05 -4.72 1.61
CA VAL A 8 -3.77 -4.18 2.07
C VAL A 8 -2.84 -4.11 0.87
N SER A 9 -2.21 -2.98 0.61
CA SER A 9 -1.34 -2.78 -0.56
C SER A 9 0.07 -2.38 -0.16
N VAL A 10 1.06 -2.99 -0.82
CA VAL A 10 2.49 -2.71 -0.69
C VAL A 10 3.16 -2.74 -2.06
N THR A 11 4.24 -1.99 -2.26
CA THR A 11 5.00 -2.02 -3.52
C THR A 11 6.07 -3.10 -3.57
N ASN A 12 6.32 -3.80 -2.47
CA ASN A 12 7.35 -4.84 -2.38
C ASN A 12 6.85 -6.24 -2.79
N ASP A 13 7.77 -7.21 -2.77
CA ASP A 13 7.44 -8.64 -2.83
C ASP A 13 6.95 -9.10 -1.46
N LEU A 14 5.81 -9.74 -1.43
CA LEU A 14 5.08 -10.13 -0.21
C LEU A 14 5.80 -11.11 0.70
N THR A 15 6.88 -11.71 0.24
CA THR A 15 7.59 -12.76 0.99
C THR A 15 8.53 -12.23 2.07
N CYS A 16 8.97 -10.96 1.96
CA CYS A 16 10.01 -10.39 2.83
C CYS A 16 9.44 -9.44 3.89
N ASP A 17 8.20 -8.97 3.76
CA ASP A 17 7.63 -7.97 4.65
C ASP A 17 6.92 -8.61 5.85
N GLN A 18 7.70 -8.86 6.91
CA GLN A 18 7.19 -9.45 8.14
C GLN A 18 6.21 -8.54 8.90
N ARG A 19 6.34 -7.22 8.75
CA ARG A 19 5.46 -6.26 9.42
C ARG A 19 4.06 -6.31 8.83
N VAL A 20 3.98 -6.20 7.53
CA VAL A 20 2.70 -6.28 6.81
C VAL A 20 2.06 -7.67 6.99
N ASP A 21 2.87 -8.76 7.00
CA ASP A 21 2.36 -10.10 7.31
C ASP A 21 1.68 -10.15 8.69
N ARG A 22 2.31 -9.55 9.72
CA ARG A 22 1.70 -9.47 11.08
C ARG A 22 0.39 -8.70 11.08
N VAL A 23 0.32 -7.54 10.42
CA VAL A 23 -0.90 -6.75 10.29
C VAL A 23 -2.00 -7.56 9.61
N CYS A 24 -1.71 -8.22 8.48
CA CYS A 24 -2.67 -9.05 7.77
C CYS A 24 -3.16 -10.25 8.60
N ARG A 25 -2.28 -10.91 9.37
CA ARG A 25 -2.65 -11.98 10.31
C ARG A 25 -3.57 -11.49 11.41
N THR A 26 -3.26 -10.34 12.01
CA THR A 26 -4.11 -9.72 13.04
C THR A 26 -5.50 -9.41 12.50
N LEU A 27 -5.59 -8.73 11.35
CA LEU A 27 -6.87 -8.42 10.72
C LEU A 27 -7.67 -9.68 10.36
N SER A 28 -7.00 -10.71 9.85
CA SER A 28 -7.64 -12.00 9.57
C SER A 28 -8.13 -12.69 10.84
N GLY A 29 -7.33 -12.66 11.92
CA GLY A 29 -7.72 -13.18 13.23
C GLY A 29 -8.90 -12.42 13.88
N MET A 30 -9.09 -11.16 13.54
CA MET A 30 -10.26 -10.34 13.92
C MET A 30 -11.51 -10.65 13.09
N GLY A 31 -11.44 -11.56 12.14
CA GLY A 31 -12.57 -11.99 11.31
C GLY A 31 -12.78 -11.16 10.05
N PHE A 32 -11.76 -10.43 9.57
CA PHE A 32 -11.82 -9.73 8.27
C PHE A 32 -11.36 -10.65 7.14
N GLY A 33 -11.99 -10.50 5.97
CA GLY A 33 -11.50 -11.07 4.72
C GLY A 33 -10.37 -10.22 4.14
N VAL A 34 -9.11 -10.63 4.34
CA VAL A 34 -7.94 -9.84 3.96
C VAL A 34 -7.36 -10.31 2.62
N LEU A 35 -7.07 -9.36 1.73
CA LEU A 35 -6.29 -9.56 0.51
C LEU A 35 -5.05 -8.66 0.58
N LEU A 36 -3.86 -9.25 0.60
CA LEU A 36 -2.60 -8.52 0.48
C LEU A 36 -2.18 -8.44 -0.99
N ALA A 37 -2.10 -7.23 -1.53
CA ALA A 37 -1.69 -6.94 -2.89
C ALA A 37 -0.27 -6.36 -2.93
N GLY A 38 0.59 -6.93 -3.77
CA GLY A 38 1.95 -6.46 -3.98
C GLY A 38 2.45 -6.77 -5.39
N ARG A 39 3.77 -6.75 -5.59
CA ARG A 39 4.37 -7.09 -6.88
C ARG A 39 5.04 -8.44 -6.88
N ARG A 40 5.21 -9.02 -8.06
CA ARG A 40 6.04 -10.18 -8.29
C ARG A 40 7.38 -9.75 -8.89
N LEU A 41 8.47 -10.21 -8.29
CA LEU A 41 9.82 -10.03 -8.81
C LEU A 41 10.31 -11.32 -9.48
N PRO A 42 11.30 -11.23 -10.39
CA PRO A 42 12.02 -12.43 -10.83
C PRO A 42 12.65 -13.13 -9.62
N GLY A 43 12.42 -14.42 -9.49
CA GLY A 43 12.90 -15.17 -8.33
C GLY A 43 12.06 -15.06 -7.07
N SER A 44 10.89 -14.39 -7.12
CA SER A 44 9.93 -14.39 -6.00
C SER A 44 9.58 -15.82 -5.57
N LEU A 45 9.80 -16.11 -4.30
CA LEU A 45 9.39 -17.36 -3.69
C LEU A 45 7.85 -17.45 -3.57
N PRO A 46 7.26 -18.65 -3.51
CA PRO A 46 5.86 -18.80 -3.14
C PRO A 46 5.57 -18.11 -1.81
N PRO A 47 4.41 -17.45 -1.63
CA PRO A 47 4.10 -16.68 -0.42
C PRO A 47 3.90 -17.54 0.84
N GLY A 48 4.05 -18.86 0.75
CA GLY A 48 3.81 -19.79 1.87
C GLY A 48 2.35 -19.85 2.31
N HIS A 49 2.07 -20.65 3.33
CA HIS A 49 0.73 -20.77 3.92
C HIS A 49 0.43 -19.53 4.79
N ARG A 50 -0.65 -18.82 4.45
CA ARG A 50 -1.12 -17.62 5.16
C ARG A 50 -2.61 -17.70 5.43
N PRO A 51 -3.12 -17.16 6.56
CA PRO A 51 -4.54 -17.15 6.87
C PRO A 51 -5.33 -16.11 6.07
N TYR A 52 -4.71 -15.46 5.10
CA TYR A 52 -5.29 -14.44 4.24
C TYR A 52 -4.87 -14.64 2.78
N ALA A 53 -5.64 -14.05 1.86
CA ALA A 53 -5.34 -14.14 0.44
C ALA A 53 -4.20 -13.19 0.02
N THR A 54 -3.43 -13.59 -0.99
CA THR A 54 -2.36 -12.78 -1.56
C THR A 54 -2.52 -12.64 -3.07
N LEU A 55 -2.18 -11.48 -3.60
CA LEU A 55 -2.15 -11.21 -5.03
C LEU A 55 -0.86 -10.48 -5.38
N ARG A 56 -0.11 -10.97 -6.34
CA ARG A 56 1.12 -10.34 -6.82
C ARG A 56 0.97 -9.95 -8.28
N MET A 57 1.06 -8.64 -8.53
CA MET A 57 0.97 -8.09 -9.88
C MET A 57 2.30 -8.25 -10.62
N HIS A 58 2.20 -8.65 -11.89
CA HIS A 58 3.34 -8.62 -12.81
C HIS A 58 3.46 -7.21 -13.39
N LEU A 59 4.63 -6.61 -13.25
CA LEU A 59 4.92 -5.27 -13.73
C LEU A 59 5.96 -5.31 -14.83
N LEU A 60 5.83 -4.43 -15.81
CA LEU A 60 6.78 -4.25 -16.90
C LEU A 60 8.01 -3.47 -16.41
N PHE A 61 7.76 -2.42 -15.62
CA PHE A 61 8.82 -1.60 -15.05
C PHE A 61 9.15 -2.06 -13.62
N ARG A 62 10.43 -2.07 -13.26
CA ARG A 62 10.91 -2.59 -11.98
C ARG A 62 11.37 -1.51 -11.02
N LYS A 63 11.67 -0.32 -11.52
CA LYS A 63 12.20 0.84 -10.75
C LYS A 63 11.90 2.16 -11.45
N GLY A 64 12.06 3.24 -10.71
CA GLY A 64 11.90 4.60 -11.20
C GLY A 64 10.45 5.04 -11.35
N PRO A 65 10.20 6.23 -11.93
CA PRO A 65 8.86 6.82 -12.01
C PRO A 65 7.84 5.95 -12.73
N LEU A 66 8.25 5.26 -13.80
CA LEU A 66 7.37 4.39 -14.59
C LEU A 66 6.89 3.17 -13.78
N PHE A 67 7.74 2.65 -12.88
CA PHE A 67 7.33 1.60 -11.96
C PHE A 67 6.19 2.06 -11.05
N TYR A 68 6.34 3.22 -10.39
CA TYR A 68 5.30 3.74 -9.51
C TYR A 68 4.01 4.08 -10.26
N ALA A 69 4.11 4.62 -11.46
CA ALA A 69 2.97 4.92 -12.32
C ALA A 69 2.21 3.64 -12.71
N GLU A 70 2.92 2.63 -13.22
CA GLU A 70 2.32 1.34 -13.60
C GLU A 70 1.71 0.64 -12.39
N TYR A 71 2.45 0.58 -11.26
CA TYR A 71 1.98 -0.05 -10.04
C TYR A 71 0.66 0.57 -9.55
N ASN A 72 0.62 1.90 -9.40
CA ASN A 72 -0.58 2.59 -8.94
C ASN A 72 -1.74 2.47 -9.91
N LEU A 73 -1.50 2.49 -11.22
CA LEU A 73 -2.54 2.28 -12.23
C LEU A 73 -3.15 0.87 -12.12
N ARG A 74 -2.32 -0.16 -12.05
CA ARG A 74 -2.78 -1.55 -11.90
C ARG A 74 -3.47 -1.79 -10.57
N LEU A 75 -2.92 -1.23 -9.48
CA LEU A 75 -3.53 -1.28 -8.16
C LEU A 75 -4.90 -0.61 -8.16
N PHE A 76 -5.02 0.57 -8.75
CA PHE A 76 -6.29 1.29 -8.85
C PHE A 76 -7.40 0.45 -9.48
N PHE A 77 -7.13 -0.16 -10.64
CA PHE A 77 -8.11 -1.04 -11.30
C PHE A 77 -8.40 -2.31 -10.48
N LEU A 78 -7.39 -2.88 -9.82
CA LEU A 78 -7.58 -4.00 -8.91
C LEU A 78 -8.57 -3.64 -7.79
N LEU A 79 -8.37 -2.48 -7.15
CA LEU A 79 -9.20 -2.03 -6.04
C LEU A 79 -10.66 -1.80 -6.47
N LEU A 80 -10.87 -1.18 -7.63
CA LEU A 80 -12.21 -0.97 -8.17
C LEU A 80 -12.93 -2.30 -8.47
N ASN A 81 -12.23 -3.26 -9.05
CA ASN A 81 -12.83 -4.55 -9.43
C ASN A 81 -13.12 -5.47 -8.23
N ARG A 82 -12.38 -5.33 -7.13
CA ARG A 82 -12.54 -6.19 -5.95
C ARG A 82 -13.59 -5.70 -4.96
N GLN A 83 -13.99 -4.43 -5.05
CA GLN A 83 -15.02 -3.80 -4.21
C GLN A 83 -14.82 -4.12 -2.72
N PRO A 84 -13.71 -3.69 -2.11
CA PRO A 84 -13.48 -3.87 -0.67
C PRO A 84 -14.35 -2.93 0.16
N ASP A 85 -14.44 -3.20 1.46
CA ASP A 85 -15.09 -2.33 2.44
C ASP A 85 -14.12 -1.32 3.07
N LEU A 86 -12.80 -1.61 3.01
CA LEU A 86 -11.74 -0.77 3.55
C LEU A 86 -10.43 -1.00 2.79
N LEU A 87 -9.67 0.07 2.63
CA LEU A 87 -8.34 0.05 2.03
C LEU A 87 -7.28 0.40 3.08
N LEU A 88 -6.19 -0.38 3.12
CA LEU A 88 -5.00 -0.11 3.92
C LEU A 88 -3.81 0.09 2.99
N ALA A 89 -3.36 1.33 2.87
CA ALA A 89 -2.20 1.71 2.09
C ALA A 89 -0.96 1.69 2.98
N ASN A 90 0.01 0.83 2.65
CA ASN A 90 1.33 0.89 3.29
C ASN A 90 2.22 1.78 2.46
N ASP A 91 2.77 2.78 3.12
CA ASP A 91 3.61 3.84 2.58
C ASP A 91 2.97 4.73 1.50
N LEU A 92 3.63 5.85 1.26
CA LEU A 92 3.16 6.90 0.37
C LEU A 92 3.05 6.41 -1.09
N ASP A 93 3.86 5.45 -1.47
CA ASP A 93 3.96 4.94 -2.83
C ASP A 93 2.74 4.09 -3.28
N THR A 94 1.91 3.62 -2.34
CA THR A 94 0.64 2.96 -2.64
C THR A 94 -0.58 3.87 -2.43
N LEU A 95 -0.38 5.01 -1.74
CA LEU A 95 -1.48 5.82 -1.21
C LEU A 95 -2.31 6.50 -2.31
N ALA A 96 -1.69 6.91 -3.42
CA ALA A 96 -2.40 7.61 -4.50
C ALA A 96 -3.52 6.76 -5.10
N ALA A 97 -3.24 5.51 -5.46
CA ALA A 97 -4.24 4.57 -5.99
C ALA A 97 -5.34 4.27 -4.97
N ASN A 98 -4.96 4.05 -3.69
CA ASN A 98 -5.91 3.80 -2.62
C ASN A 98 -6.85 4.99 -2.39
N ARG A 99 -6.30 6.22 -2.38
CA ARG A 99 -7.11 7.44 -2.21
C ARG A 99 -8.10 7.63 -3.34
N LEU A 100 -7.67 7.46 -4.58
CA LEU A 100 -8.54 7.61 -5.74
C LEU A 100 -9.65 6.54 -5.75
N ALA A 101 -9.29 5.28 -5.52
CA ALA A 101 -10.25 4.18 -5.44
C ALA A 101 -11.21 4.36 -4.27
N GLY A 102 -10.71 4.72 -3.08
CA GLY A 102 -11.55 4.97 -1.90
C GLY A 102 -12.56 6.09 -2.10
N LYS A 103 -12.17 7.17 -2.81
CA LYS A 103 -13.09 8.25 -3.18
C LYS A 103 -14.20 7.79 -4.12
N ILE A 104 -13.87 7.00 -5.15
CA ILE A 104 -14.85 6.48 -6.12
C ILE A 104 -15.79 5.48 -5.46
N LEU A 105 -15.26 4.55 -4.69
CA LEU A 105 -16.02 3.50 -4.01
C LEU A 105 -16.73 4.01 -2.74
N ARG A 106 -16.41 5.23 -2.28
CA ARG A 106 -16.91 5.84 -1.04
C ARG A 106 -16.63 4.99 0.20
N ILE A 107 -15.42 4.44 0.27
CA ILE A 107 -14.95 3.60 1.38
C ILE A 107 -13.75 4.25 2.09
N PRO A 108 -13.54 3.96 3.38
CA PRO A 108 -12.42 4.50 4.13
C PRO A 108 -11.08 3.98 3.62
N VAL A 109 -10.07 4.85 3.66
CA VAL A 109 -8.67 4.55 3.41
C VAL A 109 -7.89 4.81 4.68
N ILE A 110 -7.16 3.83 5.17
CA ILE A 110 -6.21 3.95 6.27
C ILE A 110 -4.81 4.01 5.68
N TYR A 111 -3.98 4.90 6.21
CA TYR A 111 -2.60 5.07 5.82
C TYR A 111 -1.66 4.57 6.91
N ASP A 112 -0.81 3.63 6.56
CA ASP A 112 0.25 3.11 7.39
C ASP A 112 1.59 3.71 6.95
N SER A 113 2.11 4.69 7.71
CA SER A 113 3.38 5.35 7.45
C SER A 113 4.44 4.80 8.40
N HIS A 114 5.22 3.85 7.93
CA HIS A 114 6.28 3.26 8.76
C HIS A 114 7.69 3.77 8.42
N GLU A 115 7.83 4.50 7.33
CA GLU A 115 9.05 5.21 6.96
C GLU A 115 8.73 6.70 6.78
N TYR A 116 9.68 7.55 7.11
CA TYR A 116 9.62 8.96 6.71
C TYR A 116 9.97 9.04 5.24
N PHE A 117 9.00 8.67 4.41
CA PHE A 117 9.19 8.34 2.99
C PHE A 117 9.89 9.45 2.19
N THR A 118 9.66 10.71 2.55
CA THR A 118 10.29 11.87 1.90
C THR A 118 11.72 12.13 2.40
N GLU A 119 12.15 11.49 3.48
CA GLU A 119 13.47 11.66 4.08
C GLU A 119 14.38 10.42 3.95
N VAL A 120 13.96 9.43 3.16
CA VAL A 120 14.79 8.24 2.92
C VAL A 120 16.11 8.60 2.23
N PRO A 121 17.23 7.94 2.55
CA PRO A 121 18.56 8.26 2.01
C PRO A 121 18.63 8.33 0.49
N GLU A 122 17.84 7.51 -0.21
CA GLU A 122 17.76 7.45 -1.67
C GLU A 122 17.27 8.76 -2.30
N LEU A 123 16.56 9.60 -1.57
CA LEU A 123 16.03 10.88 -2.04
C LEU A 123 16.95 12.05 -1.72
N THR A 124 17.92 11.89 -0.81
CA THR A 124 18.84 12.95 -0.37
C THR A 124 19.57 13.62 -1.55
N HIS A 125 19.96 12.83 -2.55
CA HIS A 125 20.66 13.32 -3.75
C HIS A 125 19.74 13.57 -4.96
N ARG A 126 18.39 13.52 -4.76
CA ARG A 126 17.39 13.63 -5.83
C ARG A 126 16.31 14.67 -5.48
N PRO A 127 16.63 15.95 -5.38
CA PRO A 127 15.73 16.98 -4.86
C PRO A 127 14.43 17.13 -5.67
N ARG A 128 14.46 16.90 -6.98
CA ARG A 128 13.26 16.94 -7.83
C ARG A 128 12.30 15.78 -7.50
N VAL A 129 12.85 14.59 -7.28
CA VAL A 129 12.06 13.40 -6.90
C VAL A 129 11.47 13.61 -5.50
N LYS A 130 12.28 14.09 -4.54
CA LYS A 130 11.82 14.43 -3.19
C LYS A 130 10.64 15.40 -3.24
N LYS A 131 10.74 16.51 -3.96
CA LYS A 131 9.66 17.50 -4.13
C LYS A 131 8.39 16.89 -4.72
N THR A 132 8.52 15.93 -5.64
CA THR A 132 7.36 15.23 -6.21
C THR A 132 6.64 14.39 -5.14
N TRP A 133 7.39 13.68 -4.29
CA TRP A 133 6.81 12.91 -3.19
C TRP A 133 6.19 13.80 -2.10
N GLU A 134 6.85 14.89 -1.71
CA GLU A 134 6.31 15.90 -0.78
C GLU A 134 5.01 16.52 -1.31
N TRP A 135 4.96 16.84 -2.61
CA TRP A 135 3.76 17.35 -3.24
C TRP A 135 2.63 16.31 -3.22
N LEU A 136 2.94 15.04 -3.52
CA LEU A 136 1.98 13.96 -3.49
C LEU A 136 1.44 13.76 -2.07
N GLU A 137 2.32 13.68 -1.08
CA GLU A 137 1.98 13.53 0.34
C GLU A 137 0.98 14.58 0.80
N LYS A 138 1.29 15.86 0.56
CA LYS A 138 0.40 17.00 0.88
C LYS A 138 -0.98 16.90 0.22
N ARG A 139 -1.08 16.22 -0.90
CA ARG A 139 -2.34 16.05 -1.65
C ARG A 139 -3.17 14.85 -1.17
N VAL A 140 -2.53 13.77 -0.82
CA VAL A 140 -3.22 12.48 -0.59
C VAL A 140 -3.45 12.17 0.89
N VAL A 141 -2.53 12.56 1.78
CA VAL A 141 -2.64 12.28 3.22
C VAL A 141 -3.83 12.98 3.88
N PRO A 142 -4.14 14.27 3.63
CA PRO A 142 -5.26 14.93 4.31
C PRO A 142 -6.64 14.29 4.05
N GLY A 143 -6.73 13.40 3.10
CA GLY A 143 -8.00 12.79 2.77
C GLY A 143 -8.15 11.33 3.20
N VAL A 144 -7.25 10.78 4.02
CA VAL A 144 -7.41 9.44 4.60
C VAL A 144 -8.36 9.49 5.80
N ALA A 145 -9.02 8.38 6.07
CA ALA A 145 -9.92 8.26 7.22
C ALA A 145 -9.15 8.18 8.55
N ALA A 146 -7.97 7.57 8.52
CA ALA A 146 -7.02 7.48 9.64
C ALA A 146 -5.61 7.25 9.11
N ALA A 147 -4.62 7.68 9.87
CA ALA A 147 -3.22 7.35 9.65
C ALA A 147 -2.62 6.85 10.96
N TYR A 148 -1.66 5.94 10.87
CA TYR A 148 -0.84 5.53 12.00
C TYR A 148 0.60 5.34 11.57
N THR A 149 1.49 5.43 12.54
CA THR A 149 2.94 5.32 12.32
C THR A 149 3.60 4.58 13.45
N VAL A 150 4.87 4.22 13.27
CA VAL A 150 5.64 3.41 14.23
C VAL A 150 6.34 4.23 15.30
N CYS A 151 6.48 5.55 15.13
CA CYS A 151 7.12 6.43 16.10
C CYS A 151 6.65 7.89 15.99
N GLN A 152 6.84 8.65 17.08
CA GLN A 152 6.41 10.05 17.16
C GLN A 152 7.08 10.94 16.10
N SER A 153 8.35 10.72 15.79
CA SER A 153 9.08 11.51 14.79
C SER A 153 8.55 11.41 13.36
N ILE A 154 7.69 10.44 13.06
CA ILE A 154 6.99 10.33 11.79
C ILE A 154 5.57 10.93 11.90
N ALA A 155 5.03 11.00 13.12
CA ALA A 155 3.68 11.51 13.37
C ALA A 155 3.61 13.05 13.34
N ASP A 156 4.71 13.73 13.67
CA ASP A 156 4.86 15.19 13.73
C ASP A 156 5.16 15.79 12.33
#